data_c476981cb40b44080722d3a44ba00350
#
_entry.id   c476981cb40b44080722d3a44ba00350
#
_cell.length_a   1.000
_cell.length_b   1.000
_cell.length_c   1.000
_cell.angle_alpha   90.00
_cell.angle_beta   90.00
_cell.angle_gamma   90.00
#
_symmetry.space_group_name_H-M   'P 1'
#
loop_
_entity.id
_entity.type
_entity.pdbx_description
1 polymer ?
#
loop_
_entity_poly.entity_id
_entity_poly.type
_entity_poly.pdbx_seq_one_letter_code
_entity_poly.pdbx_strand_id
1 'polypeptide(L)'
;ADMQTRLDGLLLDGRKDFVTAADTADWLLVAARDEAPGASPRLALCVVRNGAPGVRVEKLPALPLMPDIAHGRLHLQGAQCQRLAGDGWDDYTKPFRTLEDIHVLSAVLAWVYGVGMECDWPQALRLRLLALLAGCAEVGRLCARASATHILLAGLFAQMDALRGELDAAFAAGPSLWSALWQRDAGLLDLAAKARARRLEKALANA
;
A
#
# COMPACT_ATOMS: atom_id res chain seq x y z
N ALA A 1 9.71 16.00 -1.17
CA ALA A 1 8.51 16.80 -1.45
C ALA A 1 8.07 17.42 -0.13
N ASP A 2 7.84 18.72 -0.13
CA ASP A 2 7.37 19.42 1.07
C ASP A 2 5.97 18.93 1.43
N MET A 3 5.80 18.60 2.71
CA MET A 3 4.50 18.21 3.23
C MET A 3 3.59 19.43 3.33
N GLN A 4 2.53 19.45 2.54
CA GLN A 4 1.59 20.59 2.45
C GLN A 4 0.53 20.57 3.55
N THR A 5 0.55 19.59 4.44
CA THR A 5 -0.41 19.45 5.54
C THR A 5 0.31 19.71 6.86
N ARG A 6 -0.28 20.58 7.67
CA ARG A 6 0.23 21.03 8.96
C ARG A 6 -0.73 20.67 10.07
N LEU A 7 -0.20 20.38 11.24
CA LEU A 7 -0.92 20.20 12.48
C LEU A 7 -0.51 21.31 13.44
N ASP A 8 -1.49 22.10 13.89
CA ASP A 8 -1.35 23.06 14.97
C ASP A 8 -2.34 22.70 16.10
N GLY A 9 -1.80 22.32 17.25
CA GLY A 9 -2.59 21.73 18.31
C GLY A 9 -3.31 20.45 17.85
N LEU A 10 -4.63 20.52 17.65
CA LEU A 10 -5.46 19.44 17.12
C LEU A 10 -6.20 19.86 15.83
N LEU A 11 -5.74 20.91 15.19
CA LEU A 11 -6.31 21.43 13.95
C LEU A 11 -5.38 21.13 12.77
N LEU A 12 -5.96 20.59 11.70
CA LEU A 12 -5.26 20.28 10.45
C LEU A 12 -5.59 21.31 9.38
N ASP A 13 -4.54 21.80 8.74
CA ASP A 13 -4.61 22.67 7.57
C ASP A 13 -3.76 22.14 6.44
N GLY A 14 -4.24 22.35 5.20
CA GLY A 14 -3.50 22.03 4.00
C GLY A 14 -4.17 21.04 3.07
N ARG A 15 -3.38 20.27 2.33
CA ARG A 15 -3.89 19.43 1.25
C ARG A 15 -3.15 18.08 1.16
N LYS A 16 -3.88 17.03 0.80
CA LYS A 16 -3.35 15.76 0.30
C LYS A 16 -3.81 15.55 -1.14
N ASP A 17 -2.88 15.39 -2.05
CA ASP A 17 -3.18 15.31 -3.48
C ASP A 17 -3.71 13.94 -3.91
N PHE A 18 -3.50 12.90 -3.09
CA PHE A 18 -3.91 11.54 -3.43
C PHE A 18 -4.25 10.75 -2.16
N VAL A 19 -5.52 10.43 -2.00
CA VAL A 19 -6.05 9.68 -0.85
C VAL A 19 -6.93 8.56 -1.37
N THR A 20 -6.56 7.33 -1.04
CA THR A 20 -7.32 6.13 -1.42
C THR A 20 -8.62 6.05 -0.64
N ALA A 21 -9.71 5.67 -1.29
CA ALA A 21 -11.06 5.54 -0.72
C ALA A 21 -11.58 6.81 -0.04
N ALA A 22 -11.12 7.99 -0.44
CA ALA A 22 -11.41 9.25 0.23
C ALA A 22 -12.90 9.63 0.22
N ASP A 23 -13.67 9.16 -0.75
CA ASP A 23 -15.11 9.43 -0.88
C ASP A 23 -16.00 8.39 -0.18
N THR A 24 -15.43 7.24 0.22
CA THR A 24 -16.18 6.13 0.83
C THR A 24 -15.78 5.79 2.26
N ALA A 25 -14.58 6.21 2.67
CA ALA A 25 -14.10 5.97 4.04
C ALA A 25 -14.77 6.93 5.03
N ASP A 26 -15.22 6.41 6.18
CA ASP A 26 -15.75 7.23 7.27
C ASP A 26 -14.66 8.02 8.00
N TRP A 27 -13.46 7.47 8.05
CA TRP A 27 -12.29 8.02 8.73
C TRP A 27 -11.09 8.06 7.80
N LEU A 28 -10.36 9.16 7.86
CA LEU A 28 -9.16 9.40 7.06
C LEU A 28 -7.94 9.50 7.97
N LEU A 29 -6.90 8.73 7.63
CA LEU A 29 -5.57 8.84 8.25
C LEU A 29 -4.76 9.88 7.49
N VAL A 30 -4.33 10.92 8.20
CA VAL A 30 -3.62 12.07 7.63
C VAL A 30 -2.27 12.25 8.30
N ALA A 31 -1.19 12.09 7.52
CA ALA A 31 0.12 12.49 7.97
C ALA A 31 0.28 14.01 7.82
N ALA A 32 0.71 14.70 8.86
CA ALA A 32 0.90 16.14 8.89
C ALA A 32 2.21 16.52 9.54
N ARG A 33 2.78 17.67 9.16
CA ARG A 33 3.91 18.26 9.85
C ARG A 33 3.41 18.86 11.15
N ASP A 34 3.93 18.38 12.27
CA ASP A 34 3.65 18.93 13.61
C ASP A 34 4.44 20.22 13.76
N GLU A 35 3.75 21.34 13.97
CA GLU A 35 4.33 22.67 14.10
C GLU A 35 4.44 23.12 15.57
N ALA A 36 4.54 22.17 16.51
CA ALA A 36 4.68 22.51 17.93
C ALA A 36 5.87 23.46 18.16
N PRO A 37 5.67 24.57 18.90
CA PRO A 37 6.69 25.57 19.15
C PRO A 37 7.93 24.97 19.83
N GLY A 38 9.12 25.30 19.31
CA GLY A 38 10.42 24.90 19.90
C GLY A 38 10.87 23.47 19.64
N ALA A 39 10.12 22.68 18.88
CA ALA A 39 10.53 21.34 18.44
C ALA A 39 10.98 21.33 16.99
N SER A 40 11.91 20.42 16.66
CA SER A 40 12.17 20.12 15.24
C SER A 40 10.90 19.58 14.58
N PRO A 41 10.61 19.94 13.32
CA PRO A 41 9.42 19.47 12.63
C PRO A 41 9.36 17.93 12.63
N ARG A 42 8.32 17.39 13.23
CA ARG A 42 8.06 15.94 13.28
C ARG A 42 6.85 15.62 12.44
N LEU A 43 6.76 14.39 12.00
CA LEU A 43 5.56 13.88 11.38
C LEU A 43 4.58 13.45 12.48
N ALA A 44 3.36 13.98 12.46
CA ALA A 44 2.24 13.47 13.23
C ALA A 44 1.35 12.63 12.32
N LEU A 45 0.73 11.59 12.86
CA LEU A 45 -0.37 10.89 12.22
C LEU A 45 -1.67 11.22 12.94
N CYS A 46 -2.66 11.67 12.18
CA CYS A 46 -3.93 12.17 12.69
C CYS A 46 -5.09 11.41 12.06
N VAL A 47 -6.17 11.25 12.81
CA VAL A 47 -7.44 10.70 12.35
C VAL A 47 -8.44 11.83 12.25
N VAL A 48 -9.09 11.98 11.09
CA VAL A 48 -10.20 12.91 10.89
C VAL A 48 -11.43 12.17 10.39
N ARG A 49 -12.61 12.63 10.81
CA ARG A 49 -13.86 12.10 10.28
C ARG A 49 -14.11 12.72 8.90
N ASN A 50 -14.44 11.89 7.93
CA ASN A 50 -14.83 12.37 6.61
C ASN A 50 -16.13 13.19 6.69
N GLY A 51 -16.19 14.30 5.96
CA GLY A 51 -17.33 15.21 5.98
C GLY A 51 -17.47 16.05 7.26
N ALA A 52 -16.52 15.98 8.22
CA ALA A 52 -16.51 16.89 9.38
C ALA A 52 -16.23 18.35 8.95
N PRO A 53 -16.59 19.35 9.77
CA PRO A 53 -16.24 20.74 9.49
C PRO A 53 -14.76 20.92 9.18
N GLY A 54 -14.44 21.65 8.11
CA GLY A 54 -13.07 21.84 7.63
C GLY A 54 -12.49 20.68 6.80
N VAL A 55 -13.23 19.60 6.57
CA VAL A 55 -12.81 18.45 5.75
C VAL A 55 -13.60 18.44 4.44
N ARG A 56 -12.91 18.55 3.30
CA ARG A 56 -13.53 18.48 1.97
C ARG A 56 -12.75 17.52 1.09
N VAL A 57 -13.45 16.56 0.52
CA VAL A 57 -12.91 15.63 -0.48
C VAL A 57 -13.31 16.09 -1.88
N GLU A 58 -12.32 16.15 -2.77
CA GLU A 58 -12.49 16.35 -4.21
C GLU A 58 -12.21 15.01 -4.89
N LYS A 59 -13.21 14.45 -5.56
CA LYS A 59 -13.08 13.17 -6.26
C LYS A 59 -12.13 13.31 -7.45
N LEU A 60 -11.20 12.38 -7.57
CA LEU A 60 -10.30 12.27 -8.73
C LEU A 60 -10.87 11.30 -9.77
N PRO A 61 -10.49 11.43 -11.05
CA PRO A 61 -10.81 10.43 -12.06
C PRO A 61 -10.33 9.04 -11.64
N ALA A 62 -11.05 8.01 -12.08
CA ALA A 62 -10.63 6.62 -11.86
C ALA A 62 -9.25 6.38 -12.48
N LEU A 63 -8.43 5.61 -11.80
CA LEU A 63 -7.13 5.20 -12.34
C LEU A 63 -7.31 4.13 -13.42
N PRO A 64 -6.38 4.03 -14.38
CA PRO A 64 -6.36 2.91 -15.32
C PRO A 64 -6.18 1.56 -14.62
N LEU A 65 -5.47 1.57 -13.49
CA LEU A 65 -5.19 0.45 -12.61
C LEU A 65 -6.20 0.47 -11.46
N MET A 66 -6.87 -0.66 -11.20
CA MET A 66 -7.87 -0.81 -10.13
C MET A 66 -8.90 0.34 -10.11
N PRO A 67 -9.65 0.59 -11.20
CA PRO A 67 -10.57 1.72 -11.31
C PRO A 67 -11.72 1.66 -10.30
N ASP A 68 -11.97 0.48 -9.72
CA ASP A 68 -12.98 0.24 -8.71
C ASP A 68 -12.61 0.84 -7.34
N ILE A 69 -11.35 1.23 -7.15
CA ILE A 69 -10.89 1.92 -5.94
C ILE A 69 -10.87 3.42 -6.20
N ALA A 70 -11.82 4.12 -5.61
CA ALA A 70 -11.92 5.56 -5.74
C ALA A 70 -10.76 6.27 -5.05
N HIS A 71 -10.31 7.36 -5.65
CA HIS A 71 -9.28 8.24 -5.11
C HIS A 71 -9.79 9.67 -5.04
N GLY A 72 -9.29 10.44 -4.08
CA GLY A 72 -9.66 11.83 -3.90
C GLY A 72 -8.48 12.71 -3.51
N ARG A 73 -8.68 14.00 -3.68
CA ARG A 73 -7.85 15.03 -3.05
C ARG A 73 -8.54 15.50 -1.79
N LEU A 74 -7.80 15.59 -0.70
CA LEU A 74 -8.30 16.04 0.59
C LEU A 74 -7.85 17.47 0.83
N HIS A 75 -8.81 18.35 1.13
CA HIS A 75 -8.60 19.72 1.56
C HIS A 75 -8.98 19.83 3.03
N LEU A 76 -8.10 20.42 3.83
CA LEU A 76 -8.23 20.59 5.26
C LEU A 76 -8.11 22.08 5.60
N GLN A 77 -9.07 22.60 6.36
CA GLN A 77 -9.13 23.99 6.79
C GLN A 77 -9.63 24.07 8.23
N GLY A 78 -8.71 24.17 9.18
CA GLY A 78 -9.01 24.11 10.60
C GLY A 78 -9.75 22.82 11.00
N ALA A 79 -9.47 21.69 10.32
CA ALA A 79 -10.17 20.44 10.56
C ALA A 79 -9.73 19.81 11.88
N GLN A 80 -10.68 19.63 12.80
CA GLN A 80 -10.40 18.99 14.08
C GLN A 80 -10.02 17.52 13.87
N CYS A 81 -8.97 17.06 14.55
CA CYS A 81 -8.46 15.72 14.43
C CYS A 81 -8.15 15.09 15.80
N GLN A 82 -8.01 13.78 15.79
CA GLN A 82 -7.37 13.02 16.86
C GLN A 82 -5.92 12.72 16.44
N ARG A 83 -4.95 13.28 17.16
CA ARG A 83 -3.55 12.95 16.98
C ARG A 83 -3.25 11.58 17.59
N LEU A 84 -2.62 10.69 16.83
CA LEU A 84 -2.14 9.41 17.35
C LEU A 84 -0.85 9.63 18.17
N ALA A 85 -0.65 8.80 19.19
CA ALA A 85 0.56 8.85 20.01
C ALA A 85 1.79 8.43 19.21
N GLY A 86 2.98 8.89 19.63
CA GLY A 86 4.24 8.51 19.01
C GLY A 86 4.64 9.38 17.80
N ASP A 87 5.62 8.90 17.06
CA ASP A 87 6.15 9.55 15.84
C ASP A 87 5.45 9.03 14.60
N GLY A 88 4.87 9.93 13.81
CA GLY A 88 4.09 9.57 12.61
C GLY A 88 4.92 8.89 11.52
N TRP A 89 6.23 9.11 11.48
CA TRP A 89 7.12 8.47 10.51
C TRP A 89 7.59 7.10 11.00
N ASP A 90 8.24 7.06 12.17
CA ASP A 90 8.89 5.83 12.64
C ASP A 90 7.88 4.80 13.16
N ASP A 91 6.82 5.24 13.84
CA ASP A 91 5.84 4.32 14.43
C ASP A 91 4.76 3.87 13.45
N TYR A 92 4.46 4.68 12.41
CA TYR A 92 3.34 4.43 11.51
C TYR A 92 3.73 4.36 10.04
N THR A 93 4.20 5.46 9.44
CA THR A 93 4.36 5.55 7.98
C THR A 93 5.39 4.56 7.44
N LYS A 94 6.50 4.40 8.14
CA LYS A 94 7.59 3.51 7.73
C LYS A 94 7.20 2.02 7.82
N PRO A 95 6.66 1.50 8.95
CA PRO A 95 6.20 0.12 9.02
C PRO A 95 4.99 -0.14 8.12
N PHE A 96 4.07 0.83 7.97
CA PHE A 96 2.92 0.70 7.09
C PHE A 96 3.31 0.33 5.66
N ARG A 97 4.37 0.95 5.12
CA ARG A 97 4.85 0.66 3.75
C ARG A 97 5.26 -0.80 3.55
N THR A 98 5.80 -1.44 4.57
CA THR A 98 6.16 -2.86 4.52
C THR A 98 4.93 -3.74 4.62
N LEU A 99 4.01 -3.41 5.53
CA LEU A 99 2.74 -4.12 5.67
C LEU A 99 1.88 -4.00 4.41
N GLU A 100 1.81 -2.80 3.81
CA GLU A 100 1.12 -2.56 2.55
C GLU A 100 1.65 -3.48 1.43
N ASP A 101 2.97 -3.55 1.26
CA ASP A 101 3.58 -4.43 0.25
C ASP A 101 3.26 -5.91 0.50
N ILE A 102 3.29 -6.38 1.76
CA ILE A 102 2.92 -7.76 2.11
C ILE A 102 1.47 -8.05 1.76
N HIS A 103 0.56 -7.15 2.13
CA HIS A 103 -0.89 -7.34 1.88
C HIS A 103 -1.23 -7.25 0.39
N VAL A 104 -0.63 -6.33 -0.35
CA VAL A 104 -0.81 -6.21 -1.80
C VAL A 104 -0.34 -7.50 -2.50
N LEU A 105 0.87 -7.98 -2.18
CA LEU A 105 1.38 -9.22 -2.75
C LEU A 105 0.49 -10.42 -2.39
N SER A 106 0.06 -10.52 -1.13
CA SER A 106 -0.83 -11.58 -0.67
C SER A 106 -2.18 -11.57 -1.40
N ALA A 107 -2.77 -10.39 -1.58
CA ALA A 107 -4.06 -10.25 -2.25
C ALA A 107 -3.96 -10.66 -3.72
N VAL A 108 -2.91 -10.22 -4.42
CA VAL A 108 -2.67 -10.60 -5.82
C VAL A 108 -2.43 -12.11 -5.93
N LEU A 109 -1.58 -12.69 -5.07
CA LEU A 109 -1.31 -14.12 -5.08
C LEU A 109 -2.56 -14.96 -4.79
N ALA A 110 -3.39 -14.54 -3.84
CA ALA A 110 -4.65 -15.23 -3.51
C ALA A 110 -5.63 -15.19 -4.68
N TRP A 111 -5.77 -14.02 -5.33
CA TRP A 111 -6.62 -13.87 -6.49
C TRP A 111 -6.12 -14.73 -7.67
N VAL A 112 -4.82 -14.65 -8.01
CA VAL A 112 -4.19 -15.43 -9.09
C VAL A 112 -4.32 -16.93 -8.82
N TYR A 113 -4.12 -17.37 -7.57
CA TYR A 113 -4.34 -18.77 -7.19
C TYR A 113 -5.79 -19.19 -7.37
N GLY A 114 -6.76 -18.35 -6.97
CA GLY A 114 -8.20 -18.60 -7.15
C GLY A 114 -8.57 -18.78 -8.63
N VAL A 115 -8.08 -17.88 -9.51
CA VAL A 115 -8.25 -18.03 -10.97
C VAL A 115 -7.59 -19.32 -11.47
N GLY A 116 -6.40 -19.65 -10.99
CA GLY A 116 -5.71 -20.88 -11.36
C GLY A 116 -6.45 -22.13 -10.94
N MET A 117 -7.20 -22.11 -9.84
CA MET A 117 -8.10 -23.19 -9.42
C MET A 117 -9.32 -23.28 -10.32
N GLU A 118 -9.96 -22.16 -10.64
CA GLU A 118 -11.15 -22.09 -11.49
C GLU A 118 -10.85 -22.51 -12.93
N CYS A 119 -9.70 -22.11 -13.46
CA CYS A 119 -9.26 -22.39 -14.84
C CYS A 119 -8.44 -23.68 -14.98
N ASP A 120 -8.35 -24.49 -13.92
CA ASP A 120 -7.58 -25.74 -13.85
C ASP A 120 -6.14 -25.62 -14.41
N TRP A 121 -5.44 -24.59 -13.98
CA TRP A 121 -4.04 -24.37 -14.35
C TRP A 121 -3.14 -25.53 -13.90
N PRO A 122 -1.97 -25.73 -14.52
CA PRO A 122 -1.03 -26.78 -14.15
C PRO A 122 -0.77 -26.82 -12.64
N GLN A 123 -0.83 -28.00 -12.06
CA GLN A 123 -0.65 -28.19 -10.61
C GLN A 123 0.66 -27.58 -10.11
N ALA A 124 1.74 -27.69 -10.86
CA ALA A 124 3.03 -27.13 -10.50
C ALA A 124 2.97 -25.60 -10.31
N LEU A 125 2.25 -24.88 -11.19
CA LEU A 125 2.06 -23.43 -11.06
C LEU A 125 1.23 -23.10 -9.82
N ARG A 126 0.12 -23.80 -9.62
CA ARG A 126 -0.74 -23.60 -8.44
C ARG A 126 0.00 -23.84 -7.13
N LEU A 127 0.84 -24.88 -7.05
CA LEU A 127 1.65 -25.15 -5.84
C LEU A 127 2.69 -24.06 -5.58
N ARG A 128 3.31 -23.48 -6.62
CA ARG A 128 4.26 -22.36 -6.48
C ARG A 128 3.55 -21.10 -5.96
N LEU A 129 2.37 -20.79 -6.47
CA LEU A 129 1.54 -19.67 -5.97
C LEU A 129 1.13 -19.86 -4.50
N LEU A 130 0.72 -21.07 -4.13
CA LEU A 130 0.37 -21.41 -2.74
C LEU A 130 1.58 -21.30 -1.81
N ALA A 131 2.76 -21.73 -2.24
CA ALA A 131 4.00 -21.58 -1.47
C ALA A 131 4.36 -20.10 -1.24
N LEU A 132 4.22 -19.25 -2.27
CA LEU A 132 4.43 -17.81 -2.14
C LEU A 132 3.41 -17.17 -1.19
N LEU A 133 2.15 -17.57 -1.26
CA LEU A 133 1.11 -17.07 -0.37
C LEU A 133 1.38 -17.47 1.09
N ALA A 134 1.82 -18.71 1.33
CA ALA A 134 2.26 -19.15 2.65
C ALA A 134 3.48 -18.34 3.14
N GLY A 135 4.44 -18.07 2.26
CA GLY A 135 5.59 -17.21 2.54
C GLY A 135 5.18 -15.79 2.94
N CYS A 136 4.21 -15.19 2.26
CA CYS A 136 3.65 -13.89 2.64
C CYS A 136 3.01 -13.92 4.03
N ALA A 137 2.27 -14.98 4.36
CA ALA A 137 1.66 -15.14 5.68
C ALA A 137 2.70 -15.23 6.81
N GLU A 138 3.81 -15.93 6.57
CA GLU A 138 4.91 -16.00 7.55
C GLU A 138 5.67 -14.67 7.68
N VAL A 139 5.99 -14.01 6.57
CA VAL A 139 6.65 -12.70 6.59
C VAL A 139 5.76 -11.65 7.27
N GLY A 140 4.44 -11.75 7.11
CA GLY A 140 3.46 -10.88 7.76
C GLY A 140 3.43 -10.98 9.29
N ARG A 141 3.97 -12.05 9.88
CA ARG A 141 4.10 -12.23 11.35
C ARG A 141 5.37 -11.60 11.92
N LEU A 142 6.30 -11.24 11.07
CA LEU A 142 7.57 -10.66 11.49
C LEU A 142 7.43 -9.16 11.78
N CYS A 143 8.38 -8.62 12.54
CA CYS A 143 8.44 -7.19 12.77
C CYS A 143 8.66 -6.44 11.45
N ALA A 144 7.73 -5.57 11.06
CA ALA A 144 7.77 -4.82 9.79
C ALA A 144 9.01 -3.91 9.62
N ARG A 145 9.76 -3.68 10.69
CA ARG A 145 10.98 -2.85 10.71
C ARG A 145 12.27 -3.68 10.67
N ALA A 146 12.19 -5.00 10.81
CA ALA A 146 13.38 -5.86 10.85
C ALA A 146 14.01 -6.02 9.46
N SER A 147 15.35 -6.03 9.39
CA SER A 147 16.09 -6.29 8.15
C SER A 147 15.67 -7.61 7.51
N ALA A 148 15.51 -8.66 8.31
CA ALA A 148 15.06 -9.97 7.84
C ALA A 148 13.72 -9.90 7.09
N THR A 149 12.74 -9.10 7.59
CA THR A 149 11.45 -8.92 6.93
C THR A 149 11.60 -8.31 5.54
N HIS A 150 12.45 -7.30 5.39
CA HIS A 150 12.70 -6.67 4.10
C HIS A 150 13.42 -7.60 3.11
N ILE A 151 14.37 -8.40 3.59
CA ILE A 151 15.10 -9.36 2.75
C ILE A 151 14.16 -10.47 2.27
N LEU A 152 13.38 -11.06 3.19
CA LEU A 152 12.43 -12.12 2.85
C LEU A 152 11.34 -11.62 1.90
N LEU A 153 10.78 -10.44 2.15
CA LEU A 153 9.77 -9.82 1.28
C LEU A 153 10.32 -9.56 -0.12
N ALA A 154 11.55 -9.08 -0.24
CA ALA A 154 12.20 -8.91 -1.54
C ALA A 154 12.36 -10.23 -2.29
N GLY A 155 12.70 -11.32 -1.57
CA GLY A 155 12.75 -12.67 -2.14
C GLY A 155 11.40 -13.15 -2.66
N LEU A 156 10.30 -12.87 -1.94
CA LEU A 156 8.93 -13.19 -2.40
C LEU A 156 8.55 -12.42 -3.67
N PHE A 157 8.85 -11.12 -3.74
CA PHE A 157 8.63 -10.34 -4.95
C PHE A 157 9.47 -10.86 -6.13
N ALA A 158 10.74 -11.18 -5.92
CA ALA A 158 11.59 -11.74 -6.96
C ALA A 158 11.05 -13.07 -7.51
N GLN A 159 10.54 -13.94 -6.64
CA GLN A 159 9.91 -15.20 -7.06
C GLN A 159 8.58 -14.93 -7.82
N MET A 160 7.79 -13.98 -7.40
CA MET A 160 6.58 -13.57 -8.13
C MET A 160 6.93 -13.01 -9.51
N ASP A 161 7.95 -12.18 -9.61
CA ASP A 161 8.43 -11.64 -10.89
C ASP A 161 8.93 -12.76 -11.83
N ALA A 162 9.59 -13.78 -11.29
CA ALA A 162 10.03 -14.95 -12.05
C ALA A 162 8.84 -15.79 -12.60
N LEU A 163 7.66 -15.69 -11.98
CA LEU A 163 6.43 -16.34 -12.46
C LEU A 163 5.69 -15.53 -13.52
N ARG A 164 6.01 -14.23 -13.69
CA ARG A 164 5.24 -13.30 -14.50
C ARG A 164 4.95 -13.82 -15.90
N GLY A 165 5.97 -14.28 -16.63
CA GLY A 165 5.80 -14.79 -18.00
C GLY A 165 4.92 -16.03 -18.10
N GLU A 166 5.00 -16.94 -17.11
CA GLU A 166 4.14 -18.12 -17.05
C GLU A 166 2.69 -17.74 -16.73
N LEU A 167 2.50 -16.77 -15.84
CA LEU A 167 1.19 -16.22 -15.54
C LEU A 167 0.58 -15.49 -16.72
N ASP A 168 1.34 -14.66 -17.41
CA ASP A 168 0.89 -13.95 -18.63
C ASP A 168 0.38 -14.94 -19.68
N ALA A 169 1.11 -16.04 -19.90
CA ALA A 169 0.71 -17.09 -20.81
C ALA A 169 -0.55 -17.83 -20.35
N ALA A 170 -0.65 -18.15 -19.05
CA ALA A 170 -1.80 -18.84 -18.48
C ALA A 170 -3.09 -17.99 -18.55
N PHE A 171 -2.98 -16.69 -18.24
CA PHE A 171 -4.11 -15.76 -18.38
C PHE A 171 -4.50 -15.56 -19.84
N ALA A 172 -3.55 -15.46 -20.76
CA ALA A 172 -3.83 -15.30 -22.19
C ALA A 172 -4.55 -16.52 -22.81
N ALA A 173 -4.27 -17.72 -22.28
CA ALA A 173 -4.94 -18.97 -22.71
C ALA A 173 -6.32 -19.17 -22.06
N GLY A 174 -6.65 -18.43 -21.02
CA GLY A 174 -7.87 -18.57 -20.22
C GLY A 174 -9.03 -17.68 -20.71
N PRO A 175 -10.13 -17.60 -19.92
CA PRO A 175 -11.27 -16.75 -20.18
C PRO A 175 -10.87 -15.28 -20.33
N SER A 176 -11.47 -14.58 -21.30
CA SER A 176 -11.16 -13.19 -21.64
C SER A 176 -11.33 -12.22 -20.46
N LEU A 177 -12.28 -12.49 -19.55
CA LEU A 177 -12.49 -11.70 -18.35
C LEU A 177 -11.24 -11.66 -17.45
N TRP A 178 -10.69 -12.84 -17.12
CA TRP A 178 -9.51 -12.94 -16.27
C TRP A 178 -8.27 -12.37 -16.93
N SER A 179 -8.11 -12.60 -18.24
CA SER A 179 -7.03 -12.02 -19.04
C SER A 179 -7.08 -10.49 -19.01
N ALA A 180 -8.26 -9.89 -19.23
CA ALA A 180 -8.44 -8.45 -19.21
C ALA A 180 -8.15 -7.84 -17.84
N LEU A 181 -8.61 -8.46 -16.75
CA LEU A 181 -8.33 -8.01 -15.39
C LEU A 181 -6.84 -8.10 -15.05
N TRP A 182 -6.18 -9.20 -15.43
CA TRP A 182 -4.74 -9.35 -15.25
C TRP A 182 -3.95 -8.27 -16.01
N GLN A 183 -4.24 -8.07 -17.29
CA GLN A 183 -3.58 -7.04 -18.10
C GLN A 183 -3.78 -5.63 -17.53
N ARG A 184 -4.95 -5.35 -16.98
CA ARG A 184 -5.26 -4.07 -16.35
C ARG A 184 -4.48 -3.85 -15.05
N ASP A 185 -4.43 -4.87 -14.17
CA ASP A 185 -4.05 -4.69 -12.78
C ASP A 185 -2.69 -5.31 -12.38
N ALA A 186 -2.04 -6.10 -13.25
CA ALA A 186 -0.75 -6.73 -12.95
C ALA A 186 0.35 -5.71 -12.59
N GLY A 187 0.27 -4.47 -13.13
CA GLY A 187 1.17 -3.37 -12.80
C GLY A 187 1.13 -2.90 -11.33
N LEU A 188 0.13 -3.33 -10.55
CA LEU A 188 0.06 -3.07 -9.12
C LEU A 188 1.31 -3.54 -8.37
N LEU A 189 1.89 -4.67 -8.80
CA LEU A 189 3.10 -5.24 -8.21
C LEU A 189 4.33 -4.35 -8.41
N ASP A 190 4.32 -3.45 -9.39
CA ASP A 190 5.46 -2.60 -9.74
C ASP A 190 5.43 -1.24 -9.03
N LEU A 191 4.27 -0.83 -8.47
CA LEU A 191 4.06 0.52 -7.93
C LEU A 191 5.10 0.94 -6.90
N ALA A 192 5.53 0.18 -5.99
CA ALA A 192 6.50 0.57 -4.97
C ALA A 192 7.92 0.01 -5.19
N ALA A 193 8.25 -0.51 -6.40
CA ALA A 193 9.49 -1.22 -6.69
C ALA A 193 10.75 -0.45 -6.26
N LYS A 194 10.86 0.85 -6.58
CA LYS A 194 12.01 1.68 -6.18
C LYS A 194 12.14 1.84 -4.66
N ALA A 195 11.01 1.92 -3.94
CA ALA A 195 11.03 2.04 -2.49
C ALA A 195 11.39 0.69 -1.83
N ARG A 196 10.91 -0.43 -2.39
CA ARG A 196 11.31 -1.78 -1.96
C ARG A 196 12.80 -2.02 -2.16
N ALA A 197 13.35 -1.68 -3.33
CA ALA A 197 14.78 -1.81 -3.61
C ALA A 197 15.65 -1.05 -2.59
N ARG A 198 15.29 0.20 -2.25
CA ARG A 198 16.00 0.99 -1.24
C ARG A 198 15.91 0.39 0.17
N ARG A 199 14.78 -0.23 0.52
CA ARG A 199 14.64 -0.93 1.82
C ARG A 199 15.50 -2.19 1.86
N LEU A 200 15.54 -2.95 0.76
CA LEU A 200 16.41 -4.12 0.64
C LEU A 200 17.88 -3.73 0.78
N GLU A 201 18.35 -2.73 0.05
CA GLU A 201 19.72 -2.24 0.12
C GLU A 201 20.14 -1.89 1.56
N LYS A 202 19.29 -1.12 2.27
CA LYS A 202 19.52 -0.78 3.67
C LYS A 202 19.49 -2.01 4.59
N ALA A 203 18.60 -2.96 4.32
CA ALA A 203 18.49 -4.17 5.13
C ALA A 203 19.73 -5.06 4.99
N LEU A 204 20.26 -5.20 3.78
CA LEU A 204 21.49 -5.96 3.52
C LEU A 204 22.74 -5.29 4.13
N ALA A 205 22.77 -3.95 4.18
CA ALA A 205 23.87 -3.22 4.82
C ALA A 205 23.87 -3.34 6.36
N ASN A 206 22.74 -3.76 6.97
CA ASN A 206 22.57 -3.90 8.42
C ASN A 206 22.36 -5.36 8.87
N ALA A 207 22.54 -6.32 7.99
CA ALA A 207 22.46 -7.75 8.29
C ALA A 207 23.85 -8.31 8.53
#